data_93884c146037500d51ce843caa9996e2
#
_entry.id   93884c146037500d51ce843caa9996e2
#
_cell.length_a   1.000
_cell.length_b   1.000
_cell.length_c   1.000
_cell.angle_alpha   90.00
_cell.angle_beta   90.00
_cell.angle_gamma   90.00
#
_symmetry.space_group_name_H-M   'P 1'
#
loop_
_entity.id
_entity.type
_entity.pdbx_description
1 polymer ?
#
loop_
_entity_poly.entity_id
_entity_poly.type
_entity_poly.pdbx_seq_one_letter_code
_entity_poly.pdbx_strand_id
1 'polypeptide(L)'
;VYSDREFMQIMRWALARNIFVLSDEIYDQLVFPPAKMTSAITWFEHCPELVAVLNGLSKSYAMTGWRVGFLAAHPDLVKKISSMQGHSTSSICSVSQKAALAALEGPVECVDEMRAAFLRRRDLALDIIKAWPWAVCPKPDGAFYLFVDVHQCYGDQVRNSTELCTYLLDKAHVALVPGAAFGDDNCIRLSYAVADDVLADALSRVGEVLGELAGETRRWAG
;
A
#
# COMPACT_ATOMS: atom_id res chain seq x y z
N VAL A 1 4.46 7.13 4.55
CA VAL A 1 5.53 6.76 5.51
C VAL A 1 5.47 7.73 6.67
N TYR A 2 5.47 7.23 7.91
CA TYR A 2 5.60 8.09 9.09
C TYR A 2 7.03 8.62 9.19
N SER A 3 7.19 9.90 9.53
CA SER A 3 8.49 10.43 9.92
C SER A 3 8.95 9.81 11.25
N ASP A 4 10.25 9.82 11.51
CA ASP A 4 10.82 9.34 12.78
C ASP A 4 10.14 9.98 13.99
N ARG A 5 9.83 11.29 13.90
CA ARG A 5 9.17 12.04 14.96
C ARG A 5 7.75 11.53 15.23
N GLU A 6 6.95 11.35 14.19
CA GLU A 6 5.57 10.85 14.31
C GLU A 6 5.56 9.43 14.83
N PHE A 7 6.43 8.57 14.28
CA PHE A 7 6.55 7.19 14.72
C PHE A 7 6.93 7.09 16.20
N MET A 8 7.93 7.86 16.64
CA MET A 8 8.31 7.93 18.05
C MET A 8 7.18 8.42 18.96
N GLN A 9 6.36 9.38 18.50
CA GLN A 9 5.21 9.86 19.27
C GLN A 9 4.15 8.76 19.42
N ILE A 10 3.84 8.04 18.34
CA ILE A 10 2.90 6.90 18.36
C ILE A 10 3.40 5.83 19.33
N MET A 11 4.66 5.42 19.22
CA MET A 11 5.24 4.37 20.07
C MET A 11 5.19 4.77 21.54
N ARG A 12 5.66 5.96 21.91
CA ARG A 12 5.62 6.46 23.29
C ARG A 12 4.20 6.53 23.84
N TRP A 13 3.24 6.98 23.03
CA TRP A 13 1.84 7.07 23.43
C TRP A 13 1.23 5.70 23.69
N ALA A 14 1.50 4.73 22.82
CA ALA A 14 0.99 3.36 22.94
C ALA A 14 1.60 2.64 24.16
N LEU A 15 2.93 2.64 24.27
CA LEU A 15 3.65 1.95 25.34
C LEU A 15 3.32 2.52 26.72
N ALA A 16 3.18 3.85 26.86
CA ALA A 16 2.79 4.48 28.13
C ALA A 16 1.38 4.05 28.61
N ARG A 17 0.57 3.44 27.72
CA ARG A 17 -0.79 2.96 28.00
C ARG A 17 -0.92 1.44 27.96
N ASN A 18 0.21 0.73 27.93
CA ASN A 18 0.26 -0.72 27.77
C ASN A 18 -0.54 -1.21 26.54
N ILE A 19 -0.54 -0.43 25.47
CA ILE A 19 -1.15 -0.83 24.20
C ILE A 19 -0.13 -1.64 23.40
N PHE A 20 -0.52 -2.85 23.00
CA PHE A 20 0.29 -3.70 22.15
C PHE A 20 0.40 -3.09 20.75
N VAL A 21 1.62 -2.99 20.22
CA VAL A 21 1.90 -2.49 18.88
C VAL A 21 2.34 -3.65 17.98
N LEU A 22 1.54 -3.92 16.96
CA LEU A 22 1.91 -4.78 15.84
C LEU A 22 2.28 -3.88 14.66
N SER A 23 3.56 -3.78 14.36
CA SER A 23 4.06 -3.01 13.21
C SER A 23 4.09 -3.91 11.98
N ASP A 24 3.26 -3.61 10.98
CA ASP A 24 3.31 -4.26 9.68
C ASP A 24 4.28 -3.49 8.77
N GLU A 25 5.46 -4.07 8.55
CA GLU A 25 6.56 -3.44 7.83
C GLU A 25 6.77 -4.05 6.44
N ILE A 26 5.70 -4.63 5.85
CA ILE A 26 5.78 -5.35 4.57
C ILE A 26 6.27 -4.47 3.40
N TYR A 27 6.22 -3.14 3.53
CA TYR A 27 6.69 -2.17 2.55
C TYR A 27 8.02 -1.49 2.91
N ASP A 28 8.77 -2.00 3.87
CA ASP A 28 10.01 -1.41 4.40
C ASP A 28 11.04 -1.06 3.32
N GLN A 29 11.19 -1.90 2.30
CA GLN A 29 12.11 -1.69 1.19
C GLN A 29 11.54 -0.79 0.07
N LEU A 30 10.23 -0.50 0.10
CA LEU A 30 9.55 0.31 -0.90
C LEU A 30 9.26 1.71 -0.36
N VAL A 31 10.27 2.34 0.19
CA VAL A 31 10.26 3.74 0.65
C VAL A 31 11.13 4.59 -0.27
N PHE A 32 10.62 5.75 -0.67
CA PHE A 32 11.27 6.60 -1.67
C PHE A 32 12.01 7.77 -1.03
N PRO A 33 13.25 8.03 -1.43
CA PRO A 33 13.99 9.19 -0.93
C PRO A 33 13.23 10.51 -1.14
N PRO A 34 13.31 11.48 -0.20
CA PRO A 34 14.18 11.49 0.98
C PRO A 34 13.61 10.78 2.21
N ALA A 35 12.37 10.24 2.13
CA ALA A 35 11.75 9.51 3.24
C ALA A 35 12.58 8.27 3.64
N LYS A 36 12.51 7.93 4.91
CA LYS A 36 13.15 6.75 5.48
C LYS A 36 12.16 5.97 6.33
N MET A 37 12.29 4.67 6.34
CA MET A 37 11.53 3.79 7.22
C MET A 37 12.18 3.75 8.60
N THR A 38 11.38 3.94 9.65
CA THR A 38 11.77 3.66 11.04
C THR A 38 11.05 2.39 11.49
N SER A 39 11.82 1.36 11.81
CA SER A 39 11.25 0.08 12.26
C SER A 39 10.92 0.09 13.74
N ALA A 40 9.82 -0.58 14.12
CA ALA A 40 9.46 -0.83 15.51
C ALA A 40 10.41 -1.81 16.21
N ILE A 41 11.27 -2.51 15.48
CA ILE A 41 12.23 -3.46 16.05
C ILE A 41 13.18 -2.80 17.07
N THR A 42 13.48 -1.52 16.91
CA THR A 42 14.30 -0.77 17.87
C THR A 42 13.65 -0.62 19.24
N TRP A 43 12.33 -0.75 19.33
CA TRP A 43 11.57 -0.72 20.57
C TRP A 43 11.39 -2.12 21.18
N PHE A 44 11.53 -3.16 20.36
CA PHE A 44 11.39 -4.55 20.78
C PHE A 44 12.38 -4.91 21.88
N GLU A 45 13.62 -4.44 21.82
CA GLU A 45 14.64 -4.69 22.83
C GLU A 45 14.27 -4.13 24.20
N HIS A 46 13.44 -3.10 24.27
CA HIS A 46 13.07 -2.41 25.50
C HIS A 46 11.69 -2.84 26.03
N CYS A 47 10.78 -3.24 25.15
CA CYS A 47 9.41 -3.59 25.48
C CYS A 47 8.93 -4.81 24.68
N PRO A 48 9.61 -5.98 24.80
CA PRO A 48 9.32 -7.16 23.96
C PRO A 48 7.89 -7.69 24.14
N GLU A 49 7.26 -7.45 25.32
CA GLU A 49 5.90 -7.90 25.59
C GLU A 49 4.84 -7.05 24.89
N LEU A 50 5.18 -5.85 24.47
CA LEU A 50 4.24 -4.87 23.89
C LEU A 50 4.50 -4.56 22.42
N VAL A 51 5.58 -5.10 21.81
CA VAL A 51 5.93 -4.80 20.43
C VAL A 51 6.11 -6.09 19.65
N ALA A 52 5.55 -6.13 18.46
CA ALA A 52 5.84 -7.16 17.46
C ALA A 52 5.98 -6.53 16.09
N VAL A 53 6.85 -7.10 15.27
CA VAL A 53 7.12 -6.64 13.90
C VAL A 53 6.77 -7.76 12.93
N LEU A 54 5.86 -7.47 12.01
CA LEU A 54 5.50 -8.34 10.89
C LEU A 54 6.20 -7.85 9.63
N ASN A 55 6.82 -8.76 8.89
CA ASN A 55 7.41 -8.46 7.59
C ASN A 55 7.34 -9.70 6.68
N GLY A 56 7.79 -9.59 5.44
CA GLY A 56 7.75 -10.69 4.48
C GLY A 56 8.32 -10.32 3.13
N LEU A 57 8.28 -11.27 2.21
CA LEU A 57 8.92 -11.14 0.90
C LEU A 57 7.94 -10.77 -0.21
N SER A 58 6.65 -10.69 0.12
CA SER A 58 5.59 -10.46 -0.87
C SER A 58 5.76 -9.19 -1.68
N LYS A 59 6.28 -8.12 -1.06
CA LYS A 59 6.39 -6.78 -1.68
C LYS A 59 7.82 -6.48 -2.08
N SER A 60 8.78 -6.60 -1.14
CA SER A 60 10.20 -6.29 -1.37
C SER A 60 10.84 -7.15 -2.46
N TYR A 61 10.39 -8.39 -2.61
CA TYR A 61 10.93 -9.34 -3.60
C TYR A 61 9.91 -9.77 -4.66
N ALA A 62 8.76 -9.08 -4.75
CA ALA A 62 7.65 -9.44 -5.66
C ALA A 62 7.18 -10.90 -5.52
N MET A 63 7.25 -11.47 -4.31
CA MET A 63 7.00 -12.89 -4.01
C MET A 63 5.61 -13.13 -3.41
N THR A 64 4.57 -12.45 -3.93
CA THR A 64 3.20 -12.56 -3.38
C THR A 64 2.64 -13.98 -3.42
N GLY A 65 2.90 -14.72 -4.50
CA GLY A 65 2.44 -16.10 -4.71
C GLY A 65 3.14 -17.13 -3.83
N TRP A 66 4.32 -16.81 -3.28
CA TRP A 66 5.11 -17.73 -2.45
C TRP A 66 4.60 -17.85 -1.02
N ARG A 67 3.79 -16.92 -0.57
CA ARG A 67 3.13 -16.92 0.75
C ARG A 67 4.10 -17.05 1.93
N VAL A 68 5.16 -16.24 1.94
CA VAL A 68 6.16 -16.20 3.01
C VAL A 68 6.13 -14.85 3.72
N GLY A 69 5.97 -14.90 5.03
CA GLY A 69 6.15 -13.78 5.95
C GLY A 69 6.80 -14.27 7.24
N PHE A 70 7.24 -13.36 8.06
CA PHE A 70 7.86 -13.63 9.35
C PHE A 70 7.43 -12.60 10.39
N LEU A 71 7.46 -13.02 11.65
CA LEU A 71 7.10 -12.22 12.80
C LEU A 71 8.25 -12.25 13.82
N ALA A 72 8.71 -11.07 14.23
CA ALA A 72 9.55 -10.88 15.39
C ALA A 72 8.67 -10.45 16.57
N ALA A 73 8.59 -11.27 17.61
CA ALA A 73 7.73 -11.04 18.78
C ALA A 73 8.27 -11.75 20.02
N HIS A 74 7.72 -11.43 21.20
CA HIS A 74 8.04 -12.13 22.44
C HIS A 74 7.87 -13.65 22.30
N PRO A 75 8.77 -14.49 22.84
CA PRO A 75 8.73 -15.95 22.67
C PRO A 75 7.40 -16.60 23.04
N ASP A 76 6.72 -16.12 24.07
CA ASP A 76 5.42 -16.65 24.47
C ASP A 76 4.32 -16.39 23.42
N LEU A 77 4.38 -15.22 22.75
CA LEU A 77 3.45 -14.91 21.67
C LEU A 77 3.75 -15.79 20.45
N VAL A 78 5.04 -15.91 20.07
CA VAL A 78 5.48 -16.76 18.96
C VAL A 78 5.04 -18.20 19.19
N LYS A 79 5.19 -18.75 20.41
CA LYS A 79 4.75 -20.11 20.76
C LYS A 79 3.26 -20.31 20.54
N LYS A 80 2.42 -19.33 20.94
CA LYS A 80 0.96 -19.39 20.77
C LYS A 80 0.57 -19.32 19.29
N ILE A 81 1.19 -18.40 18.53
CA ILE A 81 0.95 -18.24 17.09
C ILE A 81 1.38 -19.51 16.34
N SER A 82 2.54 -20.07 16.67
CA SER A 82 3.03 -21.32 16.07
C SER A 82 2.08 -22.49 16.32
N SER A 83 1.53 -22.58 17.54
CA SER A 83 0.50 -23.59 17.85
C SER A 83 -0.77 -23.41 17.00
N MET A 84 -1.28 -22.19 16.90
CA MET A 84 -2.46 -21.88 16.06
C MET A 84 -2.19 -22.19 14.58
N GLN A 85 -1.03 -21.82 14.06
CA GLN A 85 -0.63 -22.08 12.69
C GLN A 85 -0.53 -23.59 12.42
N GLY A 86 -0.01 -24.36 13.37
CA GLY A 86 0.06 -25.82 13.28
C GLY A 86 -1.30 -26.49 13.09
N HIS A 87 -2.37 -25.90 13.64
CA HIS A 87 -3.75 -26.37 13.48
C HIS A 87 -4.50 -25.78 12.27
N SER A 88 -3.96 -24.73 11.64
CA SER A 88 -4.57 -24.04 10.50
C SER A 88 -3.91 -24.43 9.18
N THR A 89 -2.67 -24.00 8.98
CA THR A 89 -1.93 -24.17 7.72
C THR A 89 -0.71 -25.09 7.85
N SER A 90 -0.46 -25.62 9.04
CA SER A 90 0.71 -26.42 9.43
C SER A 90 2.01 -25.61 9.33
N SER A 91 2.65 -25.58 8.17
CA SER A 91 3.89 -24.84 7.94
C SER A 91 3.96 -24.32 6.51
N ILE A 92 4.90 -23.41 6.27
CA ILE A 92 5.20 -22.92 4.93
C ILE A 92 5.74 -24.07 4.07
N CYS A 93 5.30 -24.14 2.82
CA CYS A 93 5.80 -25.10 1.82
C CYS A 93 7.35 -25.03 1.76
N SER A 94 8.01 -26.20 1.77
CA SER A 94 9.47 -26.26 1.78
C SER A 94 10.13 -25.61 0.56
N VAL A 95 9.49 -25.63 -0.59
CA VAL A 95 9.95 -24.92 -1.79
C VAL A 95 9.93 -23.40 -1.55
N SER A 96 8.84 -22.88 -0.95
CA SER A 96 8.74 -21.45 -0.58
C SER A 96 9.79 -21.05 0.45
N GLN A 97 10.10 -21.91 1.42
CA GLN A 97 11.17 -21.64 2.40
C GLN A 97 12.53 -21.53 1.72
N LYS A 98 12.85 -22.42 0.76
CA LYS A 98 14.09 -22.35 -0.01
C LYS A 98 14.18 -21.11 -0.90
N ALA A 99 13.08 -20.73 -1.53
CA ALA A 99 13.00 -19.50 -2.30
C ALA A 99 13.18 -18.26 -1.41
N ALA A 100 12.58 -18.25 -0.22
CA ALA A 100 12.76 -17.18 0.76
C ALA A 100 14.22 -17.06 1.23
N LEU A 101 14.86 -18.18 1.52
CA LEU A 101 16.27 -18.21 1.92
C LEU A 101 17.15 -17.63 0.80
N ALA A 102 16.95 -18.07 -0.44
CA ALA A 102 17.68 -17.56 -1.60
C ALA A 102 17.47 -16.05 -1.82
N ALA A 103 16.27 -15.53 -1.58
CA ALA A 103 15.99 -14.11 -1.67
C ALA A 103 16.72 -13.30 -0.58
N LEU A 104 16.74 -13.80 0.66
CA LEU A 104 17.37 -13.10 1.78
C LEU A 104 18.90 -13.19 1.80
N GLU A 105 19.46 -14.26 1.28
CA GLU A 105 20.92 -14.45 1.15
C GLU A 105 21.48 -13.96 -0.18
N GLY A 106 20.60 -13.70 -1.14
CA GLY A 106 20.94 -13.25 -2.49
C GLY A 106 21.28 -11.76 -2.57
N PRO A 107 21.62 -11.30 -3.78
CA PRO A 107 21.93 -9.89 -4.03
C PRO A 107 20.69 -9.01 -3.85
N VAL A 108 20.87 -7.80 -3.31
CA VAL A 108 19.78 -6.84 -3.04
C VAL A 108 19.47 -5.94 -4.24
N GLU A 109 20.26 -6.01 -5.31
CA GLU A 109 20.15 -5.16 -6.49
C GLU A 109 18.77 -5.26 -7.16
N CYS A 110 18.15 -6.43 -7.16
CA CYS A 110 16.80 -6.62 -7.69
C CYS A 110 15.75 -5.81 -6.92
N VAL A 111 15.94 -5.62 -5.61
CA VAL A 111 15.05 -4.80 -4.76
C VAL A 111 15.24 -3.32 -5.09
N ASP A 112 16.50 -2.88 -5.28
CA ASP A 112 16.83 -1.51 -5.64
C ASP A 112 16.30 -1.14 -7.03
N GLU A 113 16.45 -2.02 -8.01
CA GLU A 113 15.92 -1.86 -9.36
C GLU A 113 14.38 -1.74 -9.35
N MET A 114 13.72 -2.61 -8.58
CA MET A 114 12.26 -2.58 -8.44
C MET A 114 11.80 -1.28 -7.75
N ARG A 115 12.49 -0.85 -6.69
CA ARG A 115 12.20 0.42 -6.00
C ARG A 115 12.36 1.61 -6.94
N ALA A 116 13.41 1.64 -7.76
CA ALA A 116 13.62 2.67 -8.77
C ALA A 116 12.51 2.67 -9.84
N ALA A 117 12.06 1.50 -10.28
CA ALA A 117 10.94 1.38 -11.20
C ALA A 117 9.63 1.91 -10.59
N PHE A 118 9.34 1.60 -9.32
CA PHE A 118 8.15 2.12 -8.64
C PHE A 118 8.22 3.64 -8.43
N LEU A 119 9.40 4.17 -8.12
CA LEU A 119 9.61 5.63 -8.02
C LEU A 119 9.28 6.33 -9.34
N ARG A 120 9.79 5.82 -10.45
CA ARG A 120 9.51 6.34 -11.80
C ARG A 120 8.01 6.26 -12.15
N ARG A 121 7.36 5.13 -11.89
CA ARG A 121 5.93 4.93 -12.14
C ARG A 121 5.05 5.82 -11.28
N ARG A 122 5.41 6.02 -10.02
CA ARG A 122 4.75 7.01 -9.14
C ARG A 122 4.78 8.39 -9.79
N ASP A 123 5.95 8.83 -10.20
CA ASP A 123 6.12 10.18 -10.75
C ASP A 123 5.39 10.32 -12.09
N LEU A 124 5.44 9.31 -12.97
CA LEU A 124 4.63 9.23 -14.20
C LEU A 124 3.13 9.36 -13.89
N ALA A 125 2.62 8.57 -12.94
CA ALA A 125 1.21 8.60 -12.59
C ALA A 125 0.78 9.95 -12.01
N LEU A 126 1.61 10.55 -11.12
CA LEU A 126 1.34 11.87 -10.57
C LEU A 126 1.33 12.96 -11.63
N ASP A 127 2.23 12.89 -12.63
CA ASP A 127 2.27 13.87 -13.71
C ASP A 127 1.03 13.80 -14.61
N ILE A 128 0.50 12.60 -14.84
CA ILE A 128 -0.78 12.42 -15.57
C ILE A 128 -1.94 12.97 -14.72
N ILE A 129 -2.02 12.60 -13.43
CA ILE A 129 -3.11 13.01 -12.54
C ILE A 129 -3.13 14.54 -12.31
N LYS A 130 -1.98 15.21 -12.33
CA LYS A 130 -1.93 16.69 -12.25
C LYS A 130 -2.70 17.39 -13.37
N ALA A 131 -2.90 16.72 -14.51
CA ALA A 131 -3.72 17.25 -15.60
C ALA A 131 -5.23 17.12 -15.34
N TRP A 132 -5.65 16.47 -14.27
CA TRP A 132 -7.04 16.30 -13.87
C TRP A 132 -7.47 17.41 -12.90
N PRO A 133 -8.16 18.47 -13.35
CA PRO A 133 -8.46 19.64 -12.48
C PRO A 133 -9.49 19.35 -11.37
N TRP A 134 -10.11 18.18 -11.41
CA TRP A 134 -11.10 17.69 -10.45
C TRP A 134 -10.52 16.67 -9.46
N ALA A 135 -9.23 16.37 -9.54
CA ALA A 135 -8.58 15.37 -8.68
C ALA A 135 -7.48 15.98 -7.81
N VAL A 136 -7.34 15.47 -6.60
CA VAL A 136 -6.26 15.80 -5.69
C VAL A 136 -5.56 14.51 -5.26
N CYS A 137 -4.25 14.46 -5.47
CA CYS A 137 -3.45 13.29 -5.11
C CYS A 137 -2.22 13.71 -4.30
N PRO A 138 -2.14 13.37 -3.01
CA PRO A 138 -0.91 13.53 -2.25
C PRO A 138 0.21 12.66 -2.83
N LYS A 139 1.43 13.17 -2.85
CA LYS A 139 2.59 12.41 -3.28
C LYS A 139 2.95 11.38 -2.21
N PRO A 140 2.89 10.06 -2.49
CA PRO A 140 3.27 9.06 -1.52
C PRO A 140 4.79 8.92 -1.42
N ASP A 141 5.25 8.66 -0.18
CA ASP A 141 6.66 8.45 0.13
C ASP A 141 7.07 6.96 0.08
N GLY A 142 6.15 6.08 -0.27
CA GLY A 142 6.43 4.63 -0.35
C GLY A 142 5.27 3.82 -0.88
N ALA A 143 5.42 2.50 -0.86
CA ALA A 143 4.53 1.51 -1.43
C ALA A 143 4.37 1.68 -2.97
N PHE A 144 3.26 1.25 -3.54
CA PHE A 144 2.95 1.36 -4.97
C PHE A 144 1.48 1.72 -5.22
N TYR A 145 0.94 2.58 -4.35
CA TYR A 145 -0.45 3.05 -4.43
C TYR A 145 -0.52 4.56 -4.48
N LEU A 146 -1.48 5.08 -5.24
CA LEU A 146 -1.99 6.44 -5.11
C LEU A 146 -3.39 6.40 -4.51
N PHE A 147 -3.70 7.36 -3.67
CA PHE A 147 -5.01 7.56 -3.07
C PHE A 147 -5.50 8.92 -3.52
N VAL A 148 -6.41 8.91 -4.48
CA VAL A 148 -6.79 10.09 -5.26
C VAL A 148 -8.18 10.53 -4.85
N ASP A 149 -8.30 11.75 -4.37
CA ASP A 149 -9.59 12.39 -4.13
C ASP A 149 -10.20 12.80 -5.48
N VAL A 150 -11.40 12.29 -5.73
CA VAL A 150 -12.16 12.46 -6.96
C VAL A 150 -13.63 12.85 -6.71
N HIS A 151 -13.95 13.33 -5.49
CA HIS A 151 -15.32 13.64 -5.09
C HIS A 151 -16.03 14.64 -6.02
N GLN A 152 -15.26 15.50 -6.70
CA GLN A 152 -15.80 16.45 -7.67
C GLN A 152 -16.41 15.79 -8.94
N CYS A 153 -16.16 14.50 -9.14
CA CYS A 153 -16.77 13.70 -10.22
C CYS A 153 -18.11 13.06 -9.78
N TYR A 154 -18.49 13.19 -8.50
CA TYR A 154 -19.76 12.63 -8.02
C TYR A 154 -20.94 13.49 -8.44
N GLY A 155 -22.03 12.83 -8.83
CA GLY A 155 -23.25 13.45 -9.31
C GLY A 155 -24.38 12.41 -9.46
N ASP A 156 -25.29 12.62 -10.40
CA ASP A 156 -26.44 11.74 -10.60
C ASP A 156 -26.06 10.32 -11.04
N GLN A 157 -24.97 10.17 -11.79
CA GLN A 157 -24.53 8.88 -12.32
C GLN A 157 -23.71 8.06 -11.30
N VAL A 158 -22.90 8.71 -10.48
CA VAL A 158 -22.03 8.08 -9.46
C VAL A 158 -22.04 8.94 -8.20
N ARG A 159 -22.30 8.33 -7.04
CA ARG A 159 -22.54 9.05 -5.77
C ARG A 159 -21.46 8.79 -4.71
N ASN A 160 -20.63 7.78 -4.92
CA ASN A 160 -19.65 7.31 -3.98
C ASN A 160 -18.52 6.54 -4.69
N SER A 161 -17.45 6.23 -3.95
CA SER A 161 -16.26 5.56 -4.51
C SER A 161 -16.56 4.15 -5.05
N THR A 162 -17.53 3.43 -4.48
CA THR A 162 -17.89 2.08 -4.92
C THR A 162 -18.61 2.11 -6.27
N GLU A 163 -19.59 3.02 -6.41
CA GLU A 163 -20.28 3.23 -7.68
C GLU A 163 -19.30 3.71 -8.76
N LEU A 164 -18.40 4.65 -8.40
CA LEU A 164 -17.38 5.14 -9.33
C LEU A 164 -16.43 4.03 -9.79
N CYS A 165 -15.92 3.20 -8.89
CA CYS A 165 -15.02 2.10 -9.27
C CYS A 165 -15.72 1.09 -10.18
N THR A 166 -17.01 0.81 -9.95
CA THR A 166 -17.81 -0.04 -10.82
C THR A 166 -18.00 0.61 -12.20
N TYR A 167 -18.28 1.90 -12.23
CA TYR A 167 -18.45 2.67 -13.47
C TYR A 167 -17.15 2.73 -14.29
N LEU A 168 -16.01 2.97 -13.63
CA LEU A 168 -14.70 2.98 -14.27
C LEU A 168 -14.29 1.60 -14.79
N LEU A 169 -14.66 0.52 -14.09
CA LEU A 169 -14.43 -0.83 -14.60
C LEU A 169 -15.22 -1.09 -15.90
N ASP A 170 -16.47 -0.65 -15.95
CA ASP A 170 -17.35 -0.81 -17.13
C ASP A 170 -16.89 0.07 -18.31
N LYS A 171 -16.61 1.35 -18.06
CA LYS A 171 -16.34 2.34 -19.11
C LYS A 171 -14.88 2.45 -19.52
N ALA A 172 -13.98 2.44 -18.54
CA ALA A 172 -12.54 2.57 -18.78
C ALA A 172 -11.81 1.22 -18.85
N HIS A 173 -12.45 0.12 -18.44
CA HIS A 173 -11.83 -1.21 -18.29
C HIS A 173 -10.61 -1.19 -17.37
N VAL A 174 -10.70 -0.39 -16.29
CA VAL A 174 -9.66 -0.26 -15.27
C VAL A 174 -10.24 -0.61 -13.91
N ALA A 175 -9.65 -1.63 -13.26
CA ALA A 175 -10.03 -2.05 -11.92
C ALA A 175 -9.32 -1.18 -10.87
N LEU A 176 -10.10 -0.48 -10.05
CA LEU A 176 -9.65 0.37 -8.96
C LEU A 176 -10.31 -0.08 -7.65
N VAL A 177 -9.80 0.40 -6.52
CA VAL A 177 -10.38 0.03 -5.22
C VAL A 177 -11.07 1.25 -4.61
N PRO A 178 -12.35 1.12 -4.18
CA PRO A 178 -13.07 2.20 -3.53
C PRO A 178 -12.36 2.71 -2.27
N GLY A 179 -12.29 4.03 -2.11
CA GLY A 179 -11.71 4.66 -0.94
C GLY A 179 -12.48 4.40 0.35
N ALA A 180 -13.79 4.12 0.25
CA ALA A 180 -14.64 3.70 1.37
C ALA A 180 -14.04 2.51 2.13
N ALA A 181 -13.34 1.58 1.46
CA ALA A 181 -12.63 0.47 2.08
C ALA A 181 -11.45 0.91 2.97
N PHE A 182 -11.03 2.16 2.87
CA PHE A 182 -9.93 2.78 3.60
C PHE A 182 -10.38 3.97 4.47
N GLY A 183 -11.70 4.15 4.64
CA GLY A 183 -12.28 5.16 5.51
C GLY A 183 -12.50 6.53 4.86
N ASP A 184 -12.26 6.69 3.56
CA ASP A 184 -12.56 7.93 2.84
C ASP A 184 -13.25 7.64 1.51
N ASP A 185 -14.57 7.85 1.49
CA ASP A 185 -15.43 7.59 0.33
C ASP A 185 -15.28 8.65 -0.79
N ASN A 186 -14.54 9.73 -0.56
CA ASN A 186 -14.21 10.72 -1.60
C ASN A 186 -13.08 10.24 -2.52
N CYS A 187 -12.36 9.22 -2.11
CA CYS A 187 -11.14 8.77 -2.75
C CYS A 187 -11.31 7.45 -3.52
N ILE A 188 -10.39 7.22 -4.46
CA ILE A 188 -10.14 5.91 -5.07
C ILE A 188 -8.67 5.54 -4.89
N ARG A 189 -8.39 4.25 -4.66
CA ARG A 189 -7.02 3.73 -4.63
C ARG A 189 -6.66 3.08 -5.95
N LEU A 190 -5.57 3.52 -6.56
CA LEU A 190 -4.98 2.88 -7.71
C LEU A 190 -3.59 2.32 -7.39
N SER A 191 -3.22 1.21 -8.04
CA SER A 191 -1.90 0.60 -7.95
C SER A 191 -1.12 0.93 -9.22
N TYR A 192 0.14 1.36 -9.06
CA TYR A 192 1.08 1.54 -10.18
C TYR A 192 2.07 0.37 -10.33
N ALA A 193 1.72 -0.80 -9.78
CA ALA A 193 2.51 -2.02 -9.91
C ALA A 193 2.23 -2.76 -11.25
N VAL A 194 2.31 -2.03 -12.35
CA VAL A 194 2.11 -2.51 -13.74
C VAL A 194 3.19 -1.91 -14.64
N ALA A 195 3.28 -2.33 -15.91
CA ALA A 195 4.21 -1.74 -16.88
C ALA A 195 3.89 -0.26 -17.14
N ASP A 196 4.91 0.51 -17.50
CA ASP A 196 4.80 1.98 -17.65
C ASP A 196 3.78 2.40 -18.71
N ASP A 197 3.75 1.70 -19.85
CA ASP A 197 2.80 1.89 -20.95
C ASP A 197 1.37 1.54 -20.55
N VAL A 198 1.18 0.42 -19.85
CA VAL A 198 -0.12 -0.01 -19.33
C VAL A 198 -0.64 1.00 -18.30
N LEU A 199 0.24 1.53 -17.44
CA LEU A 199 -0.11 2.55 -16.46
C LEU A 199 -0.58 3.85 -17.14
N ALA A 200 0.18 4.33 -18.13
CA ALA A 200 -0.15 5.55 -18.85
C ALA A 200 -1.48 5.43 -19.62
N ASP A 201 -1.70 4.32 -20.32
CA ASP A 201 -2.93 4.03 -21.05
C ASP A 201 -4.13 3.95 -20.09
N ALA A 202 -4.00 3.19 -18.99
CA ALA A 202 -5.08 3.06 -18.00
C ALA A 202 -5.46 4.42 -17.38
N LEU A 203 -4.48 5.24 -17.02
CA LEU A 203 -4.72 6.57 -16.46
C LEU A 203 -5.33 7.54 -17.47
N SER A 204 -4.97 7.45 -18.76
CA SER A 204 -5.62 8.25 -19.81
C SER A 204 -7.10 7.92 -19.89
N ARG A 205 -7.47 6.64 -20.00
CA ARG A 205 -8.86 6.20 -20.05
C ARG A 205 -9.66 6.58 -18.81
N VAL A 206 -9.06 6.45 -17.63
CA VAL A 206 -9.68 6.89 -16.37
C VAL A 206 -9.91 8.39 -16.38
N GLY A 207 -8.91 9.17 -16.80
CA GLY A 207 -9.01 10.63 -16.87
C GLY A 207 -10.10 11.12 -17.84
N GLU A 208 -10.28 10.47 -18.99
CA GLU A 208 -11.33 10.76 -19.94
C GLU A 208 -12.72 10.57 -19.30
N VAL A 209 -12.97 9.42 -18.68
CA VAL A 209 -14.24 9.08 -18.03
C VAL A 209 -14.53 10.02 -16.85
N LEU A 210 -13.53 10.30 -16.00
CA LEU A 210 -13.69 11.25 -14.89
C LEU A 210 -13.97 12.67 -15.41
N GLY A 211 -13.37 13.06 -16.52
CA GLY A 211 -13.61 14.36 -17.16
C GLY A 211 -15.03 14.51 -17.67
N GLU A 212 -15.62 13.46 -18.24
CA GLU A 212 -17.02 13.44 -18.66
C GLU A 212 -17.95 13.62 -17.46
N LEU A 213 -17.75 12.84 -16.39
CA LEU A 213 -18.54 12.94 -15.15
C LEU A 213 -18.45 14.34 -14.52
N ALA A 214 -17.25 14.90 -14.38
CA ALA A 214 -17.05 16.24 -13.81
C ALA A 214 -17.64 17.35 -14.70
N GLY A 215 -17.63 17.18 -16.02
CA GLY A 215 -18.25 18.08 -16.99
C GLY A 215 -19.77 18.10 -16.90
N GLU A 216 -20.39 16.96 -16.67
CA GLU A 216 -21.83 16.83 -16.44
C GLU A 216 -22.24 17.48 -15.11
N THR A 217 -21.54 17.21 -14.05
CA THR A 217 -21.81 17.80 -12.72
C THR A 217 -21.80 19.32 -12.76
N ARG A 218 -20.88 19.95 -13.51
CA ARG A 218 -20.79 21.42 -13.63
C ARG A 218 -21.90 22.03 -14.47
N ARG A 219 -22.51 21.32 -15.43
CA ARG A 219 -23.63 21.82 -16.26
C ARG A 219 -24.93 21.99 -15.47
N TRP A 220 -25.08 21.28 -14.35
CA TRP A 220 -26.27 21.31 -13.50
C TRP A 220 -26.11 22.21 -12.26
N ALA A 221 -24.89 22.66 -11.94
CA ALA A 221 -24.60 23.54 -10.81
C ALA A 221 -24.62 25.06 -11.18
N GLY A 222 -24.90 25.43 -12.41
CA GLY A 222 -25.06 26.82 -12.90
C GLY A 222 -26.48 27.09 -13.32
#